data_7c774a78c3a6fe5f1c8ddf9e911d9950
#
_entry.id   7c774a78c3a6fe5f1c8ddf9e911d9950
#
_cell.length_a   1.000
_cell.length_b   1.000
_cell.length_c   1.000
_cell.angle_alpha   90.00
_cell.angle_beta   90.00
_cell.angle_gamma   90.00
#
_symmetry.space_group_name_H-M   'P 1'
#
loop_
_entity.id
_entity.type
_entity.pdbx_description
1 polymer ?
#
loop_
_entity_poly.entity_id
_entity_poly.type
_entity_poly.pdbx_seq_one_letter_code
_entity_poly.pdbx_strand_id
1 'polypeptide(L)'
;LDQLFWNADRTTVDKVQFDQRLGEAMARTQAWILDGNYGRTLEMRLERCTQVFFLDLPVEVCLESVRARRGTVRPDMPWVETEEDPEFMEYIQTFPQQQRPKILELREKYGEKPWVVLRSRGQMDAYLRGLDAGMAEAKREQR
;
A
#
# COMPACT_ATOMS: atom_id res chain seq x y z
N LEU A 1 6.72 -1.12 1.77
CA LEU A 1 7.68 0.00 1.59
C LEU A 1 8.31 0.45 2.90
N ASP A 2 7.61 0.33 4.01
CA ASP A 2 8.10 0.75 5.33
C ASP A 2 9.46 0.12 5.69
N GLN A 3 9.65 -1.17 5.39
CA GLN A 3 10.95 -1.86 5.58
C GLN A 3 12.10 -1.31 4.73
N LEU A 4 11.82 -0.64 3.62
CA LEU A 4 12.83 0.00 2.78
C LEU A 4 13.17 1.41 3.25
N PHE A 5 12.22 2.06 3.92
CA PHE A 5 12.27 3.45 4.34
C PHE A 5 12.79 3.63 5.77
N TRP A 6 12.36 2.77 6.70
CA TRP A 6 12.68 2.86 8.11
C TRP A 6 13.85 1.95 8.50
N ASN A 7 14.73 2.48 9.32
CA ASN A 7 15.73 1.69 10.05
C ASN A 7 15.15 1.18 11.39
N ALA A 8 15.76 0.16 11.98
CA ALA A 8 15.31 -0.41 13.24
C ALA A 8 15.36 0.57 14.43
N ASP A 9 16.22 1.59 14.35
CA ASP A 9 16.37 2.67 15.33
C ASP A 9 15.36 3.83 15.16
N ARG A 10 14.35 3.64 14.30
CA ARG A 10 13.30 4.62 13.92
C ARG A 10 13.80 5.81 13.11
N THR A 11 15.03 5.81 12.64
CA THR A 11 15.51 6.78 11.66
C THR A 11 15.05 6.40 10.27
N THR A 12 15.01 7.37 9.36
CA THR A 12 14.66 7.14 7.96
C THR A 12 15.92 7.14 7.11
N VAL A 13 15.87 6.42 5.99
CA VAL A 13 16.89 6.55 4.95
C VAL A 13 16.66 7.85 4.17
N ASP A 14 17.72 8.38 3.57
CA ASP A 14 17.57 9.54 2.69
C ASP A 14 16.81 9.19 1.39
N LYS A 15 16.38 10.23 0.66
CA LYS A 15 15.54 10.04 -0.54
C LYS A 15 16.24 9.24 -1.64
N VAL A 16 17.52 9.47 -1.85
CA VAL A 16 18.31 8.80 -2.89
C VAL A 16 18.47 7.33 -2.55
N GLN A 17 18.79 7.04 -1.29
CA GLN A 17 18.94 5.67 -0.82
C GLN A 17 17.61 4.92 -0.87
N PHE A 18 16.48 5.57 -0.54
CA PHE A 18 15.16 4.96 -0.66
C PHE A 18 14.82 4.61 -2.11
N ASP A 19 15.07 5.53 -3.06
CA ASP A 19 14.82 5.32 -4.48
C ASP A 19 15.67 4.17 -5.04
N GLN A 20 16.93 4.09 -4.63
CA GLN A 20 17.82 3.00 -5.00
C GLN A 20 17.31 1.66 -4.47
N ARG A 21 17.02 1.56 -3.17
CA ARG A 21 16.47 0.34 -2.54
C ARG A 21 15.18 -0.12 -3.22
N LEU A 22 14.30 0.81 -3.53
CA LEU A 22 13.04 0.53 -4.21
C LEU A 22 13.28 0.01 -5.64
N GLY A 23 14.16 0.65 -6.40
CA GLY A 23 14.54 0.21 -7.74
C GLY A 23 15.14 -1.20 -7.74
N GLU A 24 16.04 -1.48 -6.78
CA GLU A 24 16.65 -2.81 -6.60
C GLU A 24 15.61 -3.86 -6.21
N ALA A 25 14.67 -3.53 -5.30
CA ALA A 25 13.61 -4.45 -4.90
C ALA A 25 12.71 -4.84 -6.08
N MET A 26 12.35 -3.89 -6.94
CA MET A 26 11.58 -4.15 -8.17
C MET A 26 12.37 -4.94 -9.23
N ALA A 27 13.70 -4.81 -9.25
CA ALA A 27 14.55 -5.48 -10.24
C ALA A 27 14.91 -6.92 -9.84
N ARG A 28 14.90 -7.24 -8.54
CA ARG A 28 15.34 -8.55 -8.02
C ARG A 28 14.41 -9.71 -8.36
N THR A 29 13.14 -9.43 -8.58
CA THR A 29 12.10 -10.46 -8.73
C THR A 29 11.30 -10.23 -10.00
N GLN A 30 10.84 -11.34 -10.62
CA GLN A 30 9.94 -11.26 -11.77
C GLN A 30 8.52 -10.75 -11.40
N ALA A 31 8.13 -10.92 -10.13
CA ALA A 31 6.85 -10.45 -9.60
C ALA A 31 7.05 -9.84 -8.21
N TRP A 32 6.32 -8.76 -7.93
CA TRP A 32 6.37 -8.07 -6.64
C TRP A 32 5.01 -7.45 -6.31
N ILE A 33 4.78 -7.28 -5.02
CA ILE A 33 3.71 -6.47 -4.47
C ILE A 33 4.35 -5.39 -3.62
N LEU A 34 4.08 -4.12 -3.94
CA LEU A 34 4.56 -2.97 -3.20
C LEU A 34 3.38 -2.25 -2.57
N ASP A 35 3.37 -2.26 -1.25
CA ASP A 35 2.34 -1.63 -0.45
C ASP A 35 2.88 -0.35 0.20
N GLY A 36 2.02 0.66 0.32
CA GLY A 36 2.31 1.93 0.96
C GLY A 36 2.07 3.15 0.06
N ASN A 37 1.80 4.28 0.70
CA ASN A 37 1.50 5.53 -0.01
C ASN A 37 2.74 6.13 -0.66
N TYR A 38 3.71 6.63 0.09
CA TYR A 38 4.98 7.19 -0.42
C TYR A 38 4.83 7.93 -1.75
N GLY A 39 4.01 9.01 -1.75
CA GLY A 39 3.53 9.70 -2.96
C GLY A 39 4.64 10.12 -3.93
N ARG A 40 5.83 10.48 -3.42
CA ARG A 40 6.98 10.88 -4.24
C ARG A 40 7.46 9.76 -5.20
N THR A 41 7.34 8.51 -4.79
CA THR A 41 7.77 7.35 -5.60
C THR A 41 6.61 6.62 -6.29
N LEU A 42 5.38 7.14 -6.15
CA LEU A 42 4.20 6.46 -6.68
C LEU A 42 4.26 6.31 -8.20
N GLU A 43 4.65 7.37 -8.90
CA GLU A 43 4.75 7.36 -10.37
C GLU A 43 5.78 6.35 -10.86
N MET A 44 6.97 6.28 -10.25
CA MET A 44 7.99 5.30 -10.59
C MET A 44 7.50 3.85 -10.43
N ARG A 45 6.63 3.59 -9.46
CA ARG A 45 5.99 2.28 -9.27
C ARG A 45 4.90 2.03 -10.30
N LEU A 46 4.10 3.04 -10.62
CA LEU A 46 3.04 2.96 -11.63
C LEU A 46 3.60 2.66 -13.02
N GLU A 47 4.74 3.23 -13.39
CA GLU A 47 5.39 2.93 -14.67
C GLU A 47 5.69 1.44 -14.86
N ARG A 48 6.02 0.73 -13.78
CA ARG A 48 6.50 -0.66 -13.79
C ARG A 48 5.47 -1.70 -13.39
N CYS A 49 4.41 -1.31 -12.67
CA CYS A 49 3.40 -2.26 -12.21
C CYS A 49 2.49 -2.72 -13.35
N THR A 50 1.91 -3.91 -13.19
CA THR A 50 0.91 -4.48 -14.11
C THR A 50 -0.52 -4.26 -13.63
N GLN A 51 -0.71 -3.98 -12.34
CA GLN A 51 -2.02 -3.76 -11.71
C GLN A 51 -1.89 -2.84 -10.51
N VAL A 52 -2.92 -2.08 -10.24
CA VAL A 52 -3.00 -1.17 -9.10
C VAL A 52 -4.21 -1.54 -8.23
N PHE A 53 -3.98 -1.65 -6.93
CA PHE A 53 -5.03 -1.72 -5.92
C PHE A 53 -5.05 -0.40 -5.15
N PHE A 54 -6.13 0.34 -5.30
CA PHE A 54 -6.34 1.58 -4.57
C PHE A 54 -7.35 1.37 -3.45
N LEU A 55 -6.86 1.36 -2.21
CA LEU A 55 -7.69 1.26 -1.02
C LEU A 55 -8.19 2.67 -0.64
N ASP A 56 -9.28 3.10 -1.27
CA ASP A 56 -9.91 4.42 -1.10
C ASP A 56 -10.94 4.36 0.04
N LEU A 57 -10.44 4.07 1.25
CA LEU A 57 -11.27 3.88 2.43
C LEU A 57 -11.65 5.23 3.09
N PRO A 58 -12.81 5.31 3.78
CA PRO A 58 -13.14 6.45 4.62
C PRO A 58 -12.10 6.72 5.70
N VAL A 59 -11.88 7.98 6.03
CA VAL A 59 -10.90 8.41 7.05
C VAL A 59 -11.11 7.72 8.38
N GLU A 60 -12.36 7.60 8.82
CA GLU A 60 -12.75 6.96 10.09
C GLU A 60 -12.28 5.50 10.14
N VAL A 61 -12.47 4.76 9.05
CA VAL A 61 -12.02 3.35 8.92
C VAL A 61 -10.49 3.25 9.00
N CYS A 62 -9.79 4.20 8.40
CA CYS A 62 -8.32 4.26 8.47
C CYS A 62 -7.84 4.55 9.89
N LEU A 63 -8.44 5.54 10.57
CA LEU A 63 -8.11 5.91 11.95
C LEU A 63 -8.37 4.76 12.94
N GLU A 64 -9.53 4.12 12.82
CA GLU A 64 -9.86 2.92 13.63
C GLU A 64 -8.85 1.80 13.40
N SER A 65 -8.44 1.57 12.16
CA SER A 65 -7.49 0.53 11.80
C SER A 65 -6.10 0.78 12.40
N VAL A 66 -5.63 2.03 12.38
CA VAL A 66 -4.35 2.42 12.98
C VAL A 66 -4.39 2.23 14.49
N ARG A 67 -5.48 2.64 15.14
CA ARG A 67 -5.64 2.46 16.59
C ARG A 67 -5.73 0.99 16.99
N ALA A 68 -6.46 0.17 16.22
CA ALA A 68 -6.64 -1.24 16.49
C ALA A 68 -5.34 -2.06 16.40
N ARG A 69 -4.40 -1.67 15.53
CA ARG A 69 -3.11 -2.36 15.35
C ARG A 69 -2.01 -1.88 16.31
N ARG A 70 -2.26 -0.83 17.09
CA ARG A 70 -1.31 -0.32 18.08
C ARG A 70 -0.95 -1.41 19.10
N GLY A 71 0.34 -1.51 19.44
CA GLY A 71 0.84 -2.54 20.35
C GLY A 71 0.96 -3.94 19.74
N THR A 72 0.65 -4.11 18.45
CA THR A 72 0.80 -5.39 17.76
C THR A 72 2.11 -5.48 17.00
N VAL A 73 2.70 -6.67 16.93
CA VAL A 73 3.85 -6.96 16.06
C VAL A 73 3.34 -7.03 14.61
N ARG A 74 4.00 -6.31 13.72
CA ARG A 74 3.67 -6.28 12.29
C ARG A 74 4.88 -6.67 11.45
N PRO A 75 4.72 -7.50 10.43
CA PRO A 75 5.84 -7.92 9.59
C PRO A 75 6.38 -6.81 8.68
N ASP A 76 5.60 -5.77 8.43
CA ASP A 76 5.94 -4.62 7.58
C ASP A 76 6.67 -3.50 8.33
N MET A 77 6.66 -3.52 9.69
CA MET A 77 7.32 -2.52 10.52
C MET A 77 8.49 -3.12 11.32
N PRO A 78 9.64 -2.45 11.40
CA PRO A 78 10.78 -2.94 12.15
C PRO A 78 10.67 -2.76 13.68
N TRP A 79 9.59 -2.15 14.18
CA TRP A 79 9.29 -2.01 15.62
C TRP A 79 7.80 -2.10 15.91
N VAL A 80 7.44 -2.21 17.19
CA VAL A 80 6.05 -2.14 17.65
C VAL A 80 5.67 -0.68 17.94
N GLU A 81 4.60 -0.20 17.31
CA GLU A 81 4.03 1.12 17.58
C GLU A 81 3.19 1.07 18.85
N THR A 82 3.65 1.69 19.93
CA THR A 82 2.98 1.68 21.23
C THR A 82 2.23 2.97 21.53
N GLU A 83 2.61 4.07 20.89
CA GLU A 83 2.02 5.39 21.08
C GLU A 83 1.32 5.90 19.83
N GLU A 84 0.40 6.82 19.99
CA GLU A 84 -0.23 7.52 18.87
C GLU A 84 0.74 8.57 18.32
N ASP A 85 0.99 8.53 17.01
CA ASP A 85 1.75 9.54 16.30
C ASP A 85 0.79 10.62 15.79
N PRO A 86 0.78 11.84 16.38
CA PRO A 86 -0.13 12.91 15.99
C PRO A 86 0.05 13.35 14.54
N GLU A 87 1.29 13.35 14.02
CA GLU A 87 1.58 13.76 12.64
C GLU A 87 1.01 12.74 11.66
N PHE A 88 1.11 11.45 11.99
CA PHE A 88 0.53 10.41 11.17
C PHE A 88 -1.01 10.41 11.22
N MET A 89 -1.60 10.71 12.37
CA MET A 89 -3.06 10.87 12.48
C MET A 89 -3.56 12.06 11.66
N GLU A 90 -2.86 13.20 11.69
CA GLU A 90 -3.16 14.36 10.87
C GLU A 90 -3.00 14.05 9.37
N TYR A 91 -1.97 13.31 8.99
CA TYR A 91 -1.78 12.85 7.62
C TYR A 91 -2.98 12.03 7.11
N ILE A 92 -3.51 11.13 7.94
CA ILE A 92 -4.72 10.34 7.59
C ILE A 92 -5.94 11.25 7.44
N GLN A 93 -6.14 12.20 8.36
CA GLN A 93 -7.29 13.12 8.34
C GLN A 93 -7.26 14.04 7.11
N THR A 94 -6.10 14.50 6.71
CA THR A 94 -5.93 15.42 5.58
C THR A 94 -5.73 14.72 4.23
N PHE A 95 -5.58 13.39 4.24
CA PHE A 95 -5.33 12.59 3.04
C PHE A 95 -6.35 12.84 1.90
N PRO A 96 -7.67 12.93 2.15
CA PRO A 96 -8.65 13.16 1.09
C PRO A 96 -8.43 14.48 0.33
N GLN A 97 -7.90 15.50 1.00
CA GLN A 97 -7.67 16.82 0.42
C GLN A 97 -6.26 16.97 -0.17
N GLN A 98 -5.25 16.36 0.47
CA GLN A 98 -3.85 16.59 0.12
C GLN A 98 -3.25 15.51 -0.79
N GLN A 99 -3.59 14.25 -0.58
CA GLN A 99 -2.97 13.13 -1.26
C GLN A 99 -3.87 12.47 -2.30
N ARG A 100 -5.13 12.23 -1.96
CA ARG A 100 -6.09 11.57 -2.84
C ARG A 100 -6.21 12.25 -4.23
N PRO A 101 -6.27 13.57 -4.38
CA PRO A 101 -6.34 14.20 -5.69
C PRO A 101 -5.17 13.85 -6.60
N LYS A 102 -3.95 13.80 -6.05
CA LYS A 102 -2.74 13.42 -6.79
C LYS A 102 -2.80 11.96 -7.28
N ILE A 103 -3.36 11.07 -6.48
CA ILE A 103 -3.56 9.67 -6.87
C ILE A 103 -4.57 9.58 -8.01
N LEU A 104 -5.64 10.37 -7.99
CA LEU A 104 -6.64 10.41 -9.05
C LEU A 104 -6.08 10.96 -10.36
N GLU A 105 -5.24 12.00 -10.32
CA GLU A 105 -4.51 12.52 -11.49
C GLU A 105 -3.61 11.43 -12.09
N LEU A 106 -2.85 10.71 -11.26
CA LEU A 106 -2.03 9.60 -11.73
C LEU A 106 -2.86 8.44 -12.27
N ARG A 107 -4.04 8.19 -11.71
CA ARG A 107 -4.98 7.20 -12.26
C ARG A 107 -5.46 7.58 -13.65
N GLU A 108 -5.72 8.84 -13.92
CA GLU A 108 -6.05 9.32 -15.28
C GLU A 108 -4.87 9.13 -16.23
N LYS A 109 -3.66 9.50 -15.79
CA LYS A 109 -2.43 9.38 -16.59
C LYS A 109 -2.08 7.93 -16.93
N TYR A 110 -2.31 6.99 -16.02
CA TYR A 110 -2.03 5.55 -16.16
C TYR A 110 -3.32 4.72 -16.24
N GLY A 111 -4.35 5.27 -16.89
CA GLY A 111 -5.66 4.65 -17.01
C GLY A 111 -5.71 3.39 -17.87
N GLU A 112 -4.68 3.14 -18.68
CA GLU A 112 -4.53 1.91 -19.45
C GLU A 112 -4.23 0.67 -18.57
N LYS A 113 -3.74 0.88 -17.35
CA LYS A 113 -3.49 -0.20 -16.40
C LYS A 113 -4.78 -0.57 -15.65
N PRO A 114 -4.95 -1.85 -15.27
CA PRO A 114 -6.08 -2.24 -14.42
C PRO A 114 -6.00 -1.61 -13.02
N TRP A 115 -7.03 -0.86 -12.63
CA TRP A 115 -7.18 -0.29 -11.31
C TRP A 115 -8.35 -0.95 -10.58
N VAL A 116 -8.08 -1.60 -9.46
CA VAL A 116 -9.08 -2.12 -8.54
C VAL A 116 -9.23 -1.11 -7.38
N VAL A 117 -10.36 -0.42 -7.33
CA VAL A 117 -10.65 0.56 -6.27
C VAL A 117 -11.58 -0.08 -5.25
N LEU A 118 -11.12 -0.17 -4.01
CA LEU A 118 -11.83 -0.77 -2.90
C LEU A 118 -12.13 0.30 -1.85
N ARG A 119 -13.42 0.53 -1.56
CA ARG A 119 -13.90 1.62 -0.70
C ARG A 119 -14.43 1.16 0.65
N SER A 120 -14.42 -0.15 0.90
CA SER A 120 -14.84 -0.70 2.19
C SER A 120 -14.14 -2.02 2.47
N ARG A 121 -14.09 -2.41 3.76
CA ARG A 121 -13.58 -3.74 4.15
C ARG A 121 -14.39 -4.87 3.52
N GLY A 122 -15.72 -4.72 3.43
CA GLY A 122 -16.57 -5.70 2.77
C GLY A 122 -16.21 -5.91 1.29
N GLN A 123 -15.83 -4.85 0.55
CA GLN A 123 -15.34 -4.98 -0.82
C GLN A 123 -13.99 -5.70 -0.88
N MET A 124 -13.08 -5.41 0.08
CA MET A 124 -11.78 -6.10 0.17
C MET A 124 -11.97 -7.60 0.42
N ASP A 125 -12.81 -7.95 1.39
CA ASP A 125 -13.11 -9.36 1.72
C ASP A 125 -13.79 -10.09 0.55
N ALA A 126 -14.72 -9.44 -0.14
CA ALA A 126 -15.38 -10.01 -1.31
C ALA A 126 -14.39 -10.26 -2.46
N TYR A 127 -13.46 -9.32 -2.68
CA TYR A 127 -12.42 -9.47 -3.68
C TYR A 127 -11.50 -10.66 -3.37
N LEU A 128 -11.05 -10.79 -2.12
CA LEU A 128 -10.19 -11.90 -1.70
C LEU A 128 -10.89 -13.26 -1.84
N ARG A 129 -12.18 -13.36 -1.42
CA ARG A 129 -12.97 -14.59 -1.62
C ARG A 129 -13.12 -14.95 -3.09
N GLY A 130 -13.25 -13.97 -3.97
CA GLY A 130 -13.30 -14.18 -5.41
C GLY A 130 -11.98 -14.76 -5.96
N LEU A 131 -10.83 -14.31 -5.48
CA LEU A 131 -9.53 -14.85 -5.84
C LEU A 131 -9.38 -16.31 -5.37
N ASP A 132 -9.75 -16.60 -4.13
CA ASP A 132 -9.67 -17.96 -3.58
C ASP A 132 -10.55 -18.96 -4.36
N ALA A 133 -11.74 -18.55 -4.75
CA ALA A 133 -12.65 -19.35 -5.56
C ALA A 133 -12.06 -19.63 -6.96
N GLY A 134 -11.53 -18.59 -7.64
CA GLY A 134 -10.88 -18.74 -8.94
C GLY A 134 -9.62 -19.62 -8.89
N MET A 135 -8.82 -19.50 -7.84
CA MET A 135 -7.65 -20.37 -7.66
C MET A 135 -8.04 -21.84 -7.41
N ALA A 136 -9.14 -22.08 -6.66
CA ALA A 136 -9.63 -23.43 -6.42
C ALA A 136 -10.15 -24.09 -7.69
N GLU A 137 -10.81 -23.33 -8.56
CA GLU A 137 -11.31 -23.79 -9.84
C GLU A 137 -10.18 -24.11 -10.83
N ALA A 138 -9.20 -23.22 -10.97
CA ALA A 138 -8.01 -23.43 -11.79
C ALA A 138 -7.22 -24.68 -11.38
N LYS A 139 -7.10 -24.98 -10.07
CA LYS A 139 -6.47 -26.20 -9.57
C LYS A 139 -7.26 -27.48 -9.88
N ARG A 140 -8.58 -27.40 -10.06
CA ARG A 140 -9.42 -28.56 -10.45
C ARG A 140 -9.29 -28.87 -11.94
N GLU A 141 -9.17 -27.84 -12.77
CA GLU A 141 -9.02 -27.99 -14.23
C GLU A 141 -7.65 -28.55 -14.64
N GLN A 142 -6.63 -28.42 -13.76
CA GLN A 142 -5.28 -28.95 -14.00
C GLN A 142 -5.07 -30.39 -13.50
N ARG A 143 -6.09 -31.05 -12.94
CA ARG A 143 -6.08 -32.46 -12.50
C ARG A 143 -6.77 -33.37 -13.50
#